data_75ea660e82acd669b0f10f3249bbba6d
#
_entry.id   75ea660e82acd669b0f10f3249bbba6d
#
_cell.length_a   1.000
_cell.length_b   1.000
_cell.length_c   1.000
_cell.angle_alpha   90.00
_cell.angle_beta   90.00
_cell.angle_gamma   90.00
#
_symmetry.space_group_name_H-M   'P 1'
#
loop_
_entity.id
_entity.type
_entity.pdbx_description
1 polymer ?
#
loop_
_entity_poly.entity_id
_entity_poly.type
_entity_poly.pdbx_seq_one_letter_code
_entity_poly.pdbx_strand_id
1 'polypeptide(L)'
;VERVGNLNYPDEARRQRIGGLVVISVGVRRDGGVDSVRIVQSSHVPMLDDAAIRIVRLSQPFAPLPKTQEDPDVLHGTRTWQFLPGGELIDR
;
A
#
# COMPACT_ATOMS: atom_id res chain seq x y z
N VAL A 1 5.97 2.72 -4.91
CA VAL A 1 4.63 2.78 -4.32
C VAL A 1 4.00 4.16 -4.52
N GLU A 2 4.71 5.24 -4.22
CA GLU A 2 4.15 6.59 -4.38
C GLU A 2 3.78 6.89 -5.82
N ARG A 3 4.61 6.49 -6.77
CA ARG A 3 4.32 6.69 -8.17
C ARG A 3 3.06 5.95 -8.60
N VAL A 4 2.96 4.67 -8.24
CA VAL A 4 1.79 3.86 -8.55
C VAL A 4 0.57 4.42 -7.84
N GLY A 5 0.73 4.82 -6.57
CA GLY A 5 -0.35 5.40 -5.78
C GLY A 5 -0.88 6.69 -6.37
N ASN A 6 0.00 7.58 -6.83
CA ASN A 6 -0.41 8.84 -7.43
C ASN A 6 -1.17 8.62 -8.74
N LEU A 7 -0.75 7.62 -9.53
CA LEU A 7 -1.43 7.28 -10.77
C LEU A 7 -2.78 6.60 -10.55
N ASN A 8 -2.96 5.97 -9.39
CA ASN A 8 -4.16 5.20 -9.07
C ASN A 8 -4.99 5.81 -7.94
N TYR A 9 -4.74 7.07 -7.60
CA TYR A 9 -5.53 7.79 -6.62
C TYR A 9 -6.98 7.87 -7.12
N PRO A 10 -7.99 7.53 -6.28
CA PRO A 10 -9.38 7.55 -6.74
C PRO A 10 -9.80 8.95 -7.21
N ASP A 11 -10.31 9.03 -8.43
CA ASP A 11 -10.74 10.31 -9.01
C ASP A 11 -11.82 10.97 -8.17
N GLU A 12 -12.74 10.18 -7.63
CA GLU A 12 -13.81 10.70 -6.79
C GLU A 12 -13.26 11.35 -5.53
N ALA A 13 -12.27 10.71 -4.89
CA ALA A 13 -11.63 11.26 -3.71
C ALA A 13 -10.87 12.55 -4.04
N ARG A 14 -10.22 12.59 -5.20
CA ARG A 14 -9.48 13.77 -5.64
C ARG A 14 -10.43 14.93 -5.89
N ARG A 15 -11.55 14.69 -6.57
CA ARG A 15 -12.54 15.72 -6.85
C ARG A 15 -13.17 16.28 -5.59
N GLN A 16 -13.45 15.42 -4.62
CA GLN A 16 -14.07 15.82 -3.35
C GLN A 16 -13.07 16.27 -2.30
N ARG A 17 -11.77 16.26 -2.64
CA ARG A 17 -10.68 16.60 -1.73
C ARG A 17 -10.73 15.78 -0.44
N ILE A 18 -10.98 14.48 -0.61
CA ILE A 18 -11.01 13.53 0.49
C ILE A 18 -9.61 12.96 0.66
N GLY A 19 -9.11 13.03 1.89
CA GLY A 19 -7.84 12.42 2.27
C GLY A 19 -8.00 11.55 3.50
N GLY A 20 -6.96 10.82 3.83
CA GLY A 20 -6.98 9.96 5.02
C GLY A 20 -5.71 9.17 5.15
N LEU A 21 -5.59 8.48 6.28
CA LEU A 21 -4.42 7.68 6.62
C LEU A 21 -4.84 6.21 6.66
N VAL A 22 -4.11 5.37 5.96
CA VAL A 22 -4.32 3.92 5.96
C VAL A 22 -3.04 3.25 6.44
N VAL A 23 -3.16 2.35 7.41
CA VAL A 23 -2.05 1.51 7.83
C VAL A 23 -2.33 0.11 7.31
N ILE A 24 -1.38 -0.42 6.55
CA ILE A 24 -1.52 -1.74 5.95
C ILE A 24 -0.38 -2.65 6.40
N SER A 25 -0.67 -3.95 6.46
CA SER A 25 0.32 -4.98 6.65
C SER A 25 0.42 -5.77 5.36
N VAL A 26 1.63 -5.90 4.84
CA VAL A 26 1.89 -6.59 3.58
C VAL A 26 2.85 -7.74 3.83
N GLY A 27 2.48 -8.92 3.36
CA GLY A 27 3.38 -10.07 3.33
C GLY A 27 3.97 -10.20 1.93
N VAL A 28 5.30 -10.15 1.82
CA VAL A 28 6.01 -10.21 0.56
C VAL A 28 6.81 -11.50 0.48
N ARG A 29 6.62 -12.27 -0.60
CA ARG A 29 7.37 -13.48 -0.85
C ARG A 29 8.79 -13.13 -1.32
N ARG A 30 9.68 -14.12 -1.30
CA ARG A 30 11.08 -13.95 -1.75
C ARG A 30 11.20 -13.42 -3.17
N ASP A 31 10.28 -13.81 -4.03
CA ASP A 31 10.28 -13.36 -5.43
C ASP A 31 9.75 -11.93 -5.62
N GLY A 32 9.33 -11.28 -4.53
CA GLY A 32 8.79 -9.93 -4.58
C GLY A 32 7.28 -9.87 -4.77
N GLY A 33 6.63 -11.02 -4.91
CA GLY A 33 5.18 -11.08 -5.04
C GLY A 33 4.47 -10.89 -3.71
N VAL A 34 3.24 -10.40 -3.75
CA VAL A 34 2.43 -10.19 -2.55
C VAL A 34 1.77 -11.50 -2.15
N ASP A 35 2.07 -11.97 -0.93
CA ASP A 35 1.43 -13.13 -0.33
C ASP A 35 0.09 -12.73 0.29
N SER A 36 0.07 -11.60 0.98
CA SER A 36 -1.13 -11.13 1.67
C SER A 36 -1.06 -9.63 1.87
N VAL A 37 -2.22 -9.01 1.98
CA VAL A 37 -2.35 -7.61 2.33
C VAL A 37 -3.54 -7.45 3.25
N ARG A 38 -3.37 -6.67 4.31
CA ARG A 38 -4.41 -6.49 5.32
C ARG A 38 -4.44 -5.04 5.77
N ILE A 39 -5.65 -4.50 5.97
CA ILE A 39 -5.83 -3.18 6.55
C ILE A 39 -5.69 -3.33 8.08
N VAL A 40 -4.67 -2.68 8.64
CA VAL A 40 -4.45 -2.65 10.09
C VAL A 40 -5.23 -1.48 10.70
N GLN A 41 -5.23 -0.34 10.02
CA GLN A 41 -6.00 0.82 10.43
C GLN A 41 -6.66 1.44 9.21
N SER A 42 -7.99 1.47 9.23
CA SER A 42 -8.79 2.02 8.14
C SER A 42 -8.75 3.55 8.16
N SER A 43 -8.83 4.16 6.96
CA SER A 43 -9.00 5.59 6.81
C SER A 43 -10.42 6.04 7.17
N HIS A 44 -11.35 5.11 7.38
CA HIS A 44 -12.79 5.34 7.49
C HIS A 44 -13.42 5.84 6.17
N VAL A 45 -12.67 5.76 5.09
CA VAL A 45 -13.15 6.05 3.74
C VAL A 45 -12.93 4.80 2.91
N PRO A 46 -13.97 3.99 2.63
CA PRO A 46 -13.81 2.72 1.92
C PRO A 46 -13.10 2.85 0.59
N MET A 47 -13.32 3.92 -0.12
CA MET A 47 -12.70 4.21 -1.41
C MET A 47 -11.16 4.31 -1.29
N LEU A 48 -10.65 4.88 -0.19
CA LEU A 48 -9.21 4.97 0.05
C LEU A 48 -8.62 3.63 0.51
N ASP A 49 -9.36 2.90 1.34
CA ASP A 49 -8.92 1.58 1.79
C ASP A 49 -8.81 0.62 0.61
N ASP A 50 -9.80 0.62 -0.27
CA ASP A 50 -9.78 -0.20 -1.48
C ASP A 50 -8.64 0.21 -2.42
N ALA A 51 -8.38 1.51 -2.53
CA ALA A 51 -7.28 2.03 -3.33
C ALA A 51 -5.94 1.56 -2.78
N ALA A 52 -5.77 1.56 -1.45
CA ALA A 52 -4.53 1.11 -0.83
C ALA A 52 -4.23 -0.35 -1.20
N ILE A 53 -5.22 -1.22 -1.12
CA ILE A 53 -5.07 -2.63 -1.49
C ILE A 53 -4.70 -2.77 -2.97
N ARG A 54 -5.38 -2.02 -3.83
CA ARG A 54 -5.10 -2.03 -5.28
C ARG A 54 -3.66 -1.58 -5.57
N ILE A 55 -3.21 -0.53 -4.90
CA ILE A 55 -1.87 0.03 -5.07
C ILE A 55 -0.81 -0.99 -4.67
N VAL A 56 -1.01 -1.72 -3.57
CA VAL A 56 -0.09 -2.78 -3.17
C VAL A 56 0.05 -3.81 -4.29
N ARG A 57 -1.08 -4.26 -4.83
CA ARG A 57 -1.06 -5.30 -5.87
C ARG A 57 -0.44 -4.81 -7.17
N LEU A 58 -0.65 -3.56 -7.52
CA LEU A 58 -0.07 -2.97 -8.74
C LEU A 58 1.41 -2.67 -8.59
N SER A 59 1.91 -2.54 -7.36
CA SER A 59 3.31 -2.21 -7.09
C SER A 59 4.22 -3.44 -7.11
N GLN A 60 3.65 -4.65 -7.17
CA GLN A 60 4.48 -5.85 -7.24
C GLN A 60 5.04 -6.03 -8.65
N PRO A 61 6.20 -6.72 -8.82
CA PRO A 61 6.93 -7.32 -7.71
C PRO A 61 7.73 -6.28 -6.93
N PHE A 62 7.79 -6.48 -5.63
CA PHE A 62 8.67 -5.68 -4.79
C PHE A 62 10.11 -6.18 -4.93
N ALA A 63 11.09 -5.37 -4.47
CA ALA A 63 12.48 -5.78 -4.54
C ALA A 63 12.68 -7.11 -3.80
N PRO A 64 13.42 -8.07 -4.39
CA PRO A 64 13.68 -9.33 -3.72
C PRO A 64 14.39 -9.13 -2.38
N LEU A 65 14.01 -9.95 -1.40
CA LEU A 65 14.59 -9.86 -0.06
C LEU A 65 15.99 -10.44 -0.04
N PRO A 66 16.93 -9.85 0.74
CA PRO A 66 18.24 -10.44 0.93
C PRO A 66 18.11 -11.79 1.60
N LYS A 67 18.94 -12.74 1.18
CA LYS A 67 18.97 -14.06 1.77
C LYS A 67 19.71 -13.99 3.08
N THR A 68 19.10 -14.48 4.17
CA THR A 68 19.70 -14.54 5.49
C THR A 68 19.54 -15.95 6.05
N GLN A 69 20.23 -16.24 7.16
CA GLN A 69 20.12 -17.55 7.79
C GLN A 69 18.73 -17.83 8.36
N GLU A 70 18.03 -16.79 8.75
CA GLU A 70 16.70 -16.86 9.30
C GLU A 70 15.63 -16.45 8.27
N ASP A 71 15.99 -16.64 7.02
CA ASP A 71 15.24 -16.13 5.89
C ASP A 71 13.82 -16.71 5.82
N PRO A 72 12.77 -15.96 6.15
CA PRO A 72 11.41 -16.46 6.03
C PRO A 72 11.00 -16.52 4.57
N ASP A 73 10.07 -17.41 4.23
CA ASP A 73 9.49 -17.46 2.89
C ASP A 73 8.67 -16.21 2.58
N VAL A 74 8.10 -15.60 3.62
CA VAL A 74 7.30 -14.39 3.52
C VAL A 74 7.77 -13.40 4.57
N LEU A 75 8.09 -12.19 4.16
CA LEU A 75 8.43 -11.11 5.07
C LEU A 75 7.23 -10.18 5.22
N HIS A 76 6.80 -9.98 6.45
CA HIS A 76 5.69 -9.07 6.75
C HIS A 76 6.22 -7.71 7.15
N GLY A 77 5.62 -6.65 6.60
CA GLY A 77 5.94 -5.28 6.94
C GLY A 77 4.69 -4.44 7.05
N THR A 78 4.73 -3.46 7.95
CA THR A 78 3.64 -2.51 8.12
C THR A 78 4.02 -1.20 7.48
N ARG A 79 3.12 -0.64 6.66
CA ARG A 79 3.32 0.64 5.98
C ARG A 79 2.18 1.58 6.32
N THR A 80 2.51 2.85 6.45
CA THR A 80 1.54 3.91 6.68
C THR A 80 1.47 4.77 5.43
N TRP A 81 0.30 4.81 4.80
CA TRP A 81 0.07 5.60 3.59
C TRP A 81 -0.89 6.72 3.89
N GLN A 82 -0.46 7.94 3.58
CA GLN A 82 -1.29 9.12 3.74
C GLN A 82 -1.77 9.60 2.38
N PHE A 83 -3.09 9.58 2.20
CA PHE A 83 -3.73 10.15 1.02
C PHE A 83 -4.04 11.61 1.32
N LEU A 84 -3.40 12.50 0.56
CA LEU A 84 -3.61 13.94 0.74
C LEU A 84 -4.81 14.41 -0.07
N PRO A 85 -5.57 15.39 0.43
CA PRO A 85 -6.76 15.87 -0.29
C PRO A 85 -6.49 16.42 -1.68
N GLY A 86 -5.25 16.84 -1.95
CA GLY A 86 -4.85 17.30 -3.28
C GLY A 86 -4.63 16.20 -4.29
N GLY A 87 -4.70 14.94 -3.89
CA GLY A 87 -4.56 13.80 -4.80
C GLY A 87 -3.20 13.14 -4.80
N GLU A 88 -2.41 13.34 -3.76
CA GLU A 88 -1.10 12.72 -3.61
C GLU A 88 -1.11 11.64 -2.54
N LEU A 89 -0.36 10.58 -2.77
CA LEU A 89 -0.08 9.54 -1.80
C LEU A 89 1.33 9.71 -1.26
N ILE A 90 1.47 9.71 0.06
CA ILE A 90 2.75 9.71 0.73
C ILE A 90 2.92 8.41 1.49
N ASP A 91 4.02 7.70 1.24
CA ASP A 91 4.42 6.50 1.96
C ASP A 91 5.33 6.92 3.11
N ARG A 92 4.85 6.72 4.31
CA ARG A 92 5.55 7.13 5.52
C ARG A 92 6.29 6.00 6.19
#